data_9cbe8265de2bd4b4a987b7b0f0e4c0cd
#
_entry.id   9cbe8265de2bd4b4a987b7b0f0e4c0cd
#
_cell.length_a   1.000
_cell.length_b   1.000
_cell.length_c   1.000
_cell.angle_alpha   90.00
_cell.angle_beta   90.00
_cell.angle_gamma   90.00
#
_symmetry.space_group_name_H-M   'P 1'
#
loop_
_entity.id
_entity.type
_entity.pdbx_description
1 polymer ?
#
loop_
_entity_poly.entity_id
_entity_poly.type
_entity_poly.pdbx_seq_one_letter_code
_entity_poly.pdbx_strand_id
1 'polypeptide(L)'
;MEFRLLGTVSVETLTGPLPLGPAKRRSLLAALLLSANTPVSLGRLTECLWDDEPPSQARGVIQGHVSRLRALLAGADAEAYGVELATLGDAYVLRAPETLLDSQRFEELLMLAREQRGPADAVLMFKEALSLWQGPALSGAFAGPPLRVAAHSLEESRLATVEQLSRAYGALGEHHRAAALLTAETAAHPLRESLAAELMLALFRAGRQSEALDRFHRTRRLLADELGIDPGHELADAYALILRGAPGPPGAAPPKSAEASPAAVPPGAGGSSGTGGPSRVAGGGTDAAAPAPPRPPFPAAPPSPAGDPHPVDPLPRPPRGGHPRRGPDGPPHPDPA
;
A
#
# COMPACT_ATOMS: atom_id res chain seq x y z
N MET A 1 -3.32 24.37 2.67
CA MET A 1 -2.11 23.56 2.85
C MET A 1 -2.54 22.18 3.35
N GLU A 2 -1.92 21.10 2.88
CA GLU A 2 -2.20 19.72 3.30
C GLU A 2 -0.88 18.94 3.37
N PHE A 3 -0.68 18.15 4.41
CA PHE A 3 0.46 17.25 4.57
C PHE A 3 0.04 15.82 4.25
N ARG A 4 0.81 15.15 3.42
CA ARG A 4 0.52 13.78 2.97
C ARG A 4 1.58 12.80 3.45
N LEU A 5 1.11 11.75 4.11
CA LEU A 5 1.87 10.59 4.58
C LEU A 5 1.31 9.27 4.00
N LEU A 6 0.03 9.26 3.58
CA LEU A 6 -0.66 8.09 3.03
C LEU A 6 -0.38 7.94 1.51
N GLY A 7 0.89 7.87 1.18
CA GLY A 7 1.46 7.82 -0.16
C GLY A 7 2.85 8.45 -0.16
N THR A 8 3.17 9.18 -1.24
CA THR A 8 4.42 9.93 -1.30
C THR A 8 4.39 11.09 -0.32
N VAL A 9 5.41 11.17 0.56
CA VAL A 9 5.53 12.28 1.53
C VAL A 9 5.61 13.60 0.78
N SER A 10 4.57 14.44 0.92
CA SER A 10 4.46 15.73 0.25
C SER A 10 3.77 16.78 1.11
N VAL A 11 3.87 18.02 0.68
CA VAL A 11 3.09 19.15 1.21
C VAL A 11 2.43 19.82 0.02
N GLU A 12 1.10 19.77 0.01
CA GLU A 12 0.29 20.39 -1.03
C GLU A 12 -0.14 21.80 -0.59
N THR A 13 -0.03 22.77 -1.50
CA THR A 13 -0.48 24.14 -1.29
C THR A 13 -1.46 24.55 -2.38
N LEU A 14 -2.08 25.70 -2.25
CA LEU A 14 -2.98 26.25 -3.27
C LEU A 14 -2.24 26.48 -4.63
N THR A 15 -0.92 26.65 -4.60
CA THR A 15 -0.09 26.86 -5.78
C THR A 15 0.59 25.59 -6.29
N GLY A 16 0.33 24.43 -5.66
CA GLY A 16 0.90 23.13 -6.01
C GLY A 16 1.82 22.55 -4.94
N PRO A 17 2.48 21.41 -5.22
CA PRO A 17 3.33 20.73 -4.27
C PRO A 17 4.63 21.50 -3.96
N LEU A 18 5.03 21.51 -2.67
CA LEU A 18 6.31 22.10 -2.28
C LEU A 18 7.48 21.19 -2.72
N PRO A 19 8.57 21.78 -3.25
CA PRO A 19 9.75 21.03 -3.67
C PRO A 19 10.60 20.61 -2.47
N LEU A 20 10.17 19.55 -1.76
CA LEU A 20 10.84 19.06 -0.55
C LEU A 20 12.29 18.61 -0.80
N GLY A 21 12.62 18.16 -2.03
CA GLY A 21 13.96 17.74 -2.41
C GLY A 21 14.33 16.32 -1.98
N PRO A 22 15.51 16.07 -1.37
CA PRO A 22 16.04 14.72 -1.16
C PRO A 22 15.23 13.90 -0.16
N ALA A 23 15.30 12.55 -0.29
CA ALA A 23 14.58 11.59 0.53
C ALA A 23 14.76 11.82 2.05
N LYS A 24 15.97 12.12 2.52
CA LYS A 24 16.22 12.39 3.95
C LYS A 24 15.47 13.62 4.49
N ARG A 25 15.20 14.62 3.67
CA ARG A 25 14.35 15.75 4.10
C ARG A 25 12.90 15.36 4.18
N ARG A 26 12.42 14.49 3.27
CA ARG A 26 11.08 13.90 3.37
C ARG A 26 10.96 13.01 4.62
N SER A 27 12.01 12.23 4.95
CA SER A 27 12.07 11.45 6.19
C SER A 27 11.98 12.33 7.43
N LEU A 28 12.71 13.44 7.45
CA LEU A 28 12.65 14.40 8.56
C LEU A 28 11.23 14.97 8.72
N LEU A 29 10.60 15.39 7.61
CA LEU A 29 9.23 15.88 7.63
C LEU A 29 8.26 14.79 8.10
N ALA A 30 8.37 13.58 7.58
CA ALA A 30 7.53 12.46 7.98
C ALA A 30 7.66 12.14 9.49
N ALA A 31 8.89 12.11 10.02
CA ALA A 31 9.12 11.89 11.45
C ALA A 31 8.48 12.98 12.33
N LEU A 32 8.53 14.23 11.90
CA LEU A 32 7.91 15.34 12.59
C LEU A 32 6.39 15.34 12.49
N LEU A 33 5.82 14.96 11.34
CA LEU A 33 4.37 14.86 11.13
C LEU A 33 3.75 13.69 11.88
N LEU A 34 4.42 12.52 11.91
CA LEU A 34 3.99 11.36 12.72
C LEU A 34 3.97 11.65 14.22
N SER A 35 4.70 12.68 14.65
CA SER A 35 4.74 13.18 16.02
C SER A 35 4.30 14.65 16.07
N ALA A 36 3.33 15.04 15.23
CA ALA A 36 2.85 16.41 15.18
C ALA A 36 2.48 16.91 16.58
N ASN A 37 2.80 18.17 16.84
CA ASN A 37 2.57 18.83 18.13
C ASN A 37 3.38 18.28 19.34
N THR A 38 4.24 17.26 19.10
CA THR A 38 5.09 16.64 20.11
C THR A 38 6.56 16.85 19.78
N PRO A 39 7.42 17.23 20.73
CA PRO A 39 8.84 17.38 20.49
C PRO A 39 9.53 16.05 20.15
N VAL A 40 10.29 16.02 19.05
CA VAL A 40 11.10 14.89 18.62
C VAL A 40 12.57 15.19 18.85
N SER A 41 13.24 14.37 19.65
CA SER A 41 14.66 14.57 19.96
C SER A 41 15.55 14.37 18.73
N LEU A 42 16.74 15.00 18.76
CA LEU A 42 17.73 14.84 17.71
C LEU A 42 18.16 13.37 17.53
N GLY A 43 18.27 12.61 18.62
CA GLY A 43 18.56 11.17 18.58
C GLY A 43 17.49 10.40 17.80
N ARG A 44 16.21 10.64 18.11
CA ARG A 44 15.10 10.01 17.41
C ARG A 44 15.05 10.36 15.92
N LEU A 45 15.33 11.62 15.58
CA LEU A 45 15.44 12.05 14.17
C LEU A 45 16.61 11.39 13.45
N THR A 46 17.73 11.16 14.17
CA THR A 46 18.86 10.43 13.61
C THR A 46 18.47 8.99 13.26
N GLU A 47 17.79 8.27 14.14
CA GLU A 47 17.26 6.92 13.87
C GLU A 47 16.27 6.90 12.71
N CYS A 48 15.48 7.95 12.51
CA CYS A 48 14.54 8.05 11.39
C CYS A 48 15.25 8.26 10.05
N LEU A 49 16.40 8.94 10.03
CA LEU A 49 17.08 9.35 8.81
C LEU A 49 18.19 8.38 8.38
N TRP A 50 18.68 7.57 9.30
CA TRP A 50 19.74 6.58 9.02
C TRP A 50 19.37 5.22 9.63
N ASP A 51 19.97 4.19 9.08
CA ASP A 51 20.00 2.87 9.70
C ASP A 51 21.09 2.86 10.82
N ASP A 52 21.78 1.75 11.01
CA ASP A 52 22.67 1.51 12.16
C ASP A 52 23.90 2.44 12.23
N GLU A 53 24.29 3.06 11.11
CA GLU A 53 25.51 3.88 11.03
C GLU A 53 25.23 5.33 10.61
N PRO A 54 24.80 6.22 11.52
CA PRO A 54 24.68 7.63 11.22
C PRO A 54 26.06 8.27 11.03
N PRO A 55 26.22 9.22 10.09
CA PRO A 55 27.50 9.91 9.91
C PRO A 55 27.86 10.77 11.13
N SER A 56 29.15 11.00 11.37
CA SER A 56 29.62 11.85 12.47
C SER A 56 29.02 13.25 12.46
N GLN A 57 28.60 13.76 11.29
CA GLN A 57 27.96 15.07 11.10
C GLN A 57 26.41 14.99 11.05
N ALA A 58 25.79 13.89 11.50
CA ALA A 58 24.34 13.71 11.45
C ALA A 58 23.57 14.92 12.01
N ARG A 59 24.00 15.49 13.14
CA ARG A 59 23.43 16.70 13.73
C ARG A 59 23.39 17.88 12.76
N GLY A 60 24.52 18.18 12.11
CA GLY A 60 24.61 19.27 11.14
C GLY A 60 23.73 19.06 9.91
N VAL A 61 23.64 17.80 9.44
CA VAL A 61 22.75 17.43 8.32
C VAL A 61 21.27 17.65 8.69
N ILE A 62 20.85 17.21 9.89
CA ILE A 62 19.48 17.44 10.38
C ILE A 62 19.20 18.95 10.48
N GLN A 63 20.09 19.72 11.09
CA GLN A 63 19.95 21.18 11.20
C GLN A 63 19.80 21.86 9.84
N GLY A 64 20.59 21.43 8.84
CA GLY A 64 20.48 21.89 7.47
C GLY A 64 19.12 21.56 6.82
N HIS A 65 18.61 20.35 7.07
CA HIS A 65 17.27 19.97 6.58
C HIS A 65 16.16 20.75 7.29
N VAL A 66 16.24 20.96 8.60
CA VAL A 66 15.31 21.80 9.38
C VAL A 66 15.29 23.23 8.84
N SER A 67 16.46 23.85 8.66
CA SER A 67 16.58 25.21 8.10
C SER A 67 15.90 25.31 6.72
N ARG A 68 16.14 24.31 5.87
CA ARG A 68 15.52 24.30 4.53
C ARG A 68 14.01 24.06 4.56
N LEU A 69 13.51 23.19 5.46
CA LEU A 69 12.07 23.02 5.66
C LEU A 69 11.41 24.30 6.14
N ARG A 70 12.02 25.01 7.11
CA ARG A 70 11.53 26.32 7.57
C ARG A 70 11.43 27.32 6.42
N ALA A 71 12.45 27.40 5.59
CA ALA A 71 12.43 28.31 4.43
C ALA A 71 11.34 27.95 3.43
N LEU A 72 11.07 26.64 3.18
CA LEU A 72 10.02 26.19 2.30
C LEU A 72 8.63 26.50 2.88
N LEU A 73 8.42 26.21 4.17
CA LEU A 73 7.16 26.48 4.87
C LEU A 73 6.86 27.97 4.94
N ALA A 74 7.86 28.80 5.28
CA ALA A 74 7.71 30.26 5.30
C ALA A 74 7.38 30.82 3.90
N GLY A 75 8.02 30.28 2.84
CA GLY A 75 7.74 30.68 1.45
C GLY A 75 6.33 30.27 0.98
N ALA A 76 5.67 29.35 1.67
CA ALA A 76 4.30 28.89 1.43
C ALA A 76 3.27 29.48 2.41
N ASP A 77 3.67 30.49 3.19
CA ASP A 77 2.81 31.15 4.18
C ASP A 77 2.18 30.15 5.18
N ALA A 78 2.98 29.16 5.62
CA ALA A 78 2.51 28.08 6.49
C ALA A 78 2.01 28.58 7.84
N GLU A 79 2.51 29.71 8.33
CA GLU A 79 2.10 30.35 9.58
C GLU A 79 0.61 30.76 9.53
N ALA A 80 0.13 31.22 8.39
CA ALA A 80 -1.29 31.54 8.19
C ALA A 80 -2.22 30.31 8.36
N TYR A 81 -1.68 29.11 8.22
CA TYR A 81 -2.38 27.84 8.46
C TYR A 81 -2.13 27.28 9.87
N GLY A 82 -1.44 28.02 10.76
CA GLY A 82 -1.08 27.56 12.10
C GLY A 82 0.06 26.53 12.12
N VAL A 83 0.89 26.50 11.07
CA VAL A 83 2.02 25.55 10.97
C VAL A 83 3.33 26.22 11.34
N GLU A 84 4.02 25.67 12.34
CA GLU A 84 5.31 26.16 12.84
C GLU A 84 6.28 25.02 13.07
N LEU A 85 7.51 25.12 12.56
CA LEU A 85 8.61 24.22 12.90
C LEU A 85 9.53 24.90 13.94
N ALA A 86 9.30 24.64 15.22
CA ALA A 86 10.03 25.22 16.33
C ALA A 86 11.24 24.36 16.78
N THR A 87 12.18 24.98 17.50
CA THR A 87 13.28 24.28 18.21
C THR A 87 13.05 24.40 19.70
N LEU A 88 13.15 23.27 20.42
CA LEU A 88 13.02 23.18 21.86
C LEU A 88 14.27 22.46 22.43
N GLY A 89 15.28 23.22 22.81
CA GLY A 89 16.57 22.65 23.25
C GLY A 89 17.25 21.84 22.14
N ASP A 90 17.39 20.53 22.33
CA ASP A 90 17.93 19.57 21.36
C ASP A 90 16.84 18.79 20.59
N ALA A 91 15.59 19.25 20.67
CA ALA A 91 14.45 18.66 19.97
C ALA A 91 13.84 19.64 18.97
N TYR A 92 13.06 19.10 18.04
CA TYR A 92 12.23 19.86 17.10
C TYR A 92 10.77 19.46 17.24
N VAL A 93 9.89 20.42 17.08
CA VAL A 93 8.45 20.19 17.04
C VAL A 93 7.84 20.85 15.80
N LEU A 94 7.08 20.09 15.05
CA LEU A 94 6.21 20.63 14.00
C LEU A 94 4.81 20.79 14.60
N ARG A 95 4.43 22.04 14.88
CA ARG A 95 3.05 22.37 15.26
C ARG A 95 2.24 22.48 14.01
N ALA A 96 1.13 21.76 13.94
CA ALA A 96 0.20 21.84 12.83
C ALA A 96 -1.21 21.44 13.32
N PRO A 97 -2.27 22.03 12.79
CA PRO A 97 -3.63 21.53 12.98
C PRO A 97 -3.76 20.11 12.43
N GLU A 98 -4.43 19.23 13.17
CA GLU A 98 -4.65 17.83 12.80
C GLU A 98 -5.40 17.70 11.47
N THR A 99 -6.29 18.64 11.20
CA THR A 99 -7.08 18.72 9.96
C THR A 99 -6.24 18.88 8.69
N LEU A 100 -4.97 19.26 8.82
CA LEU A 100 -4.06 19.40 7.69
C LEU A 100 -3.30 18.10 7.37
N LEU A 101 -3.41 17.05 8.20
CA LEU A 101 -2.71 15.77 8.05
C LEU A 101 -3.67 14.71 7.50
N ASP A 102 -3.35 14.13 6.35
CA ASP A 102 -4.13 13.05 5.74
C ASP A 102 -4.23 11.82 6.65
N SER A 103 -3.18 11.48 7.39
CA SER A 103 -3.19 10.38 8.35
C SER A 103 -4.14 10.60 9.53
N GLN A 104 -4.23 11.82 10.07
CA GLN A 104 -5.17 12.16 11.14
C GLN A 104 -6.62 12.15 10.63
N ARG A 105 -6.82 12.71 9.44
CA ARG A 105 -8.15 12.66 8.78
C ARG A 105 -8.59 11.22 8.51
N PHE A 106 -7.66 10.35 8.11
CA PHE A 106 -7.93 8.92 7.95
C PHE A 106 -8.42 8.29 9.26
N GLU A 107 -7.71 8.52 10.38
CA GLU A 107 -8.10 8.00 11.69
C GLU A 107 -9.44 8.54 12.17
N GLU A 108 -9.70 9.84 11.96
CA GLU A 108 -10.99 10.48 12.28
C GLU A 108 -12.14 9.81 11.51
N LEU A 109 -11.98 9.62 10.20
CA LEU A 109 -12.99 8.95 9.37
C LEU A 109 -13.23 7.50 9.81
N LEU A 110 -12.19 6.78 10.27
CA LEU A 110 -12.35 5.44 10.83
C LEU A 110 -13.12 5.43 12.13
N MET A 111 -12.88 6.38 13.02
CA MET A 111 -13.65 6.52 14.26
C MET A 111 -15.12 6.80 13.94
N LEU A 112 -15.37 7.79 13.07
CA LEU A 112 -16.72 8.12 12.63
C LEU A 112 -17.45 6.94 11.98
N ALA A 113 -16.74 6.16 11.15
CA ALA A 113 -17.31 4.97 10.50
C ALA A 113 -17.75 3.89 11.51
N ARG A 114 -16.97 3.70 12.59
CA ARG A 114 -17.29 2.73 13.65
C ARG A 114 -18.45 3.14 14.53
N GLU A 115 -18.70 4.45 14.65
CA GLU A 115 -19.83 5.01 15.41
C GLU A 115 -21.15 4.98 14.63
N GLN A 116 -21.11 4.75 13.31
CA GLN A 116 -22.33 4.70 12.49
C GLN A 116 -23.24 3.56 12.90
N ARG A 117 -24.52 3.85 13.02
CA ARG A 117 -25.55 2.84 13.34
C ARG A 117 -25.94 1.99 12.13
N GLY A 118 -25.74 2.50 10.93
CA GLY A 118 -26.11 1.84 9.68
C GLY A 118 -24.89 1.48 8.83
N PRO A 119 -24.88 0.30 8.19
CA PRO A 119 -23.75 -0.11 7.34
C PRO A 119 -23.59 0.76 6.10
N ALA A 120 -24.64 1.44 5.62
CA ALA A 120 -24.55 2.33 4.45
C ALA A 120 -23.69 3.58 4.74
N ASP A 121 -23.89 4.21 5.90
CA ASP A 121 -23.12 5.38 6.30
C ASP A 121 -21.66 4.98 6.61
N ALA A 122 -21.44 3.83 7.26
CA ALA A 122 -20.12 3.29 7.49
C ALA A 122 -19.35 3.04 6.16
N VAL A 123 -20.02 2.51 5.13
CA VAL A 123 -19.43 2.33 3.80
C VAL A 123 -18.95 3.65 3.20
N LEU A 124 -19.73 4.74 3.34
CA LEU A 124 -19.30 6.05 2.83
C LEU A 124 -18.04 6.54 3.54
N MET A 125 -18.00 6.46 4.87
CA MET A 125 -16.83 6.88 5.66
C MET A 125 -15.58 6.05 5.36
N PHE A 126 -15.68 4.72 5.31
CA PHE A 126 -14.55 3.86 4.96
C PHE A 126 -14.04 4.12 3.53
N LYS A 127 -14.92 4.38 2.57
CA LYS A 127 -14.51 4.74 1.21
C LYS A 127 -13.80 6.09 1.18
N GLU A 128 -14.30 7.08 1.91
CA GLU A 128 -13.64 8.37 2.01
C GLU A 128 -12.25 8.22 2.66
N ALA A 129 -12.14 7.47 3.76
CA ALA A 129 -10.87 7.17 4.41
C ALA A 129 -9.87 6.51 3.45
N LEU A 130 -10.28 5.47 2.73
CA LEU A 130 -9.41 4.79 1.76
C LEU A 130 -9.05 5.66 0.54
N SER A 131 -9.87 6.66 0.20
CA SER A 131 -9.57 7.59 -0.90
C SER A 131 -8.42 8.55 -0.60
N LEU A 132 -8.04 8.71 0.67
CA LEU A 132 -6.86 9.50 1.08
C LEU A 132 -5.55 8.83 0.69
N TRP A 133 -5.56 7.51 0.46
CA TRP A 133 -4.38 6.73 0.11
C TRP A 133 -4.03 6.88 -1.38
N GLN A 134 -2.80 7.39 -1.63
CA GLN A 134 -2.29 7.62 -2.98
C GLN A 134 -1.11 6.70 -3.35
N GLY A 135 -0.90 5.66 -2.54
CA GLY A 135 0.19 4.69 -2.71
C GLY A 135 0.71 4.19 -1.37
N PRO A 136 1.84 3.47 -1.36
CA PRO A 136 2.43 2.97 -0.12
C PRO A 136 2.77 4.11 0.86
N ALA A 137 2.46 3.92 2.15
CA ALA A 137 2.73 4.90 3.20
C ALA A 137 4.19 5.35 3.22
N LEU A 138 4.42 6.64 3.44
CA LEU A 138 5.73 7.28 3.54
C LEU A 138 6.63 7.07 2.32
N SER A 139 6.08 6.77 1.13
CA SER A 139 6.89 6.57 -0.06
C SER A 139 7.66 7.84 -0.44
N GLY A 140 8.82 7.66 -1.09
CA GLY A 140 9.72 8.76 -1.43
C GLY A 140 10.56 9.31 -0.27
N ALA A 141 10.31 8.86 0.98
CA ALA A 141 11.20 9.08 2.13
C ALA A 141 12.23 7.95 2.23
N PHE A 142 13.39 8.24 2.79
CA PHE A 142 14.28 7.18 3.28
C PHE A 142 13.73 6.69 4.62
N ALA A 143 13.48 5.40 4.76
CA ALA A 143 12.87 4.84 5.95
C ALA A 143 13.92 4.21 6.87
N GLY A 144 14.45 4.96 7.84
CA GLY A 144 15.13 4.39 9.00
C GLY A 144 14.17 3.51 9.83
N PRO A 145 14.68 2.71 10.81
CA PRO A 145 13.86 1.74 11.53
C PRO A 145 12.54 2.28 12.08
N PRO A 146 12.48 3.48 12.72
CA PRO A 146 11.23 4.01 13.23
C PRO A 146 10.21 4.34 12.14
N LEU A 147 10.67 4.84 10.98
CA LEU A 147 9.77 5.16 9.87
C LEU A 147 9.26 3.90 9.16
N ARG A 148 10.07 2.82 9.10
CA ARG A 148 9.61 1.53 8.60
C ARG A 148 8.49 0.94 9.46
N VAL A 149 8.63 1.00 10.78
CA VAL A 149 7.58 0.57 11.72
C VAL A 149 6.32 1.41 11.54
N ALA A 150 6.45 2.73 11.44
CA ALA A 150 5.31 3.62 11.23
C ALA A 150 4.61 3.36 9.88
N ALA A 151 5.37 3.20 8.79
CA ALA A 151 4.82 2.85 7.49
C ALA A 151 4.05 1.53 7.52
N HIS A 152 4.63 0.49 8.16
CA HIS A 152 3.97 -0.79 8.35
C HIS A 152 2.67 -0.66 9.15
N SER A 153 2.68 0.10 10.25
CA SER A 153 1.48 0.33 11.07
C SER A 153 0.37 1.05 10.28
N LEU A 154 0.72 2.03 9.45
CA LEU A 154 -0.24 2.72 8.57
C LEU A 154 -0.84 1.75 7.54
N GLU A 155 -0.01 0.92 6.88
CA GLU A 155 -0.50 -0.09 5.92
C GLU A 155 -1.39 -1.14 6.59
N GLU A 156 -1.07 -1.57 7.81
CA GLU A 156 -1.93 -2.47 8.59
C GLU A 156 -3.31 -1.82 8.89
N SER A 157 -3.32 -0.53 9.26
CA SER A 157 -4.57 0.21 9.42
C SER A 157 -5.37 0.32 8.13
N ARG A 158 -4.70 0.51 6.98
CA ARG A 158 -5.34 0.51 5.67
C ARG A 158 -6.01 -0.83 5.36
N LEU A 159 -5.27 -1.93 5.53
CA LEU A 159 -5.79 -3.27 5.26
C LEU A 159 -6.93 -3.65 6.19
N ALA A 160 -6.83 -3.31 7.49
CA ALA A 160 -7.92 -3.49 8.43
C ALA A 160 -9.18 -2.68 8.03
N THR A 161 -9.00 -1.50 7.41
CA THR A 161 -10.10 -0.69 6.88
C THR A 161 -10.75 -1.34 5.67
N VAL A 162 -9.98 -1.94 4.79
CA VAL A 162 -10.49 -2.73 3.65
C VAL A 162 -11.37 -3.90 4.14
N GLU A 163 -10.92 -4.61 5.17
CA GLU A 163 -11.69 -5.70 5.79
C GLU A 163 -13.01 -5.18 6.40
N GLN A 164 -12.97 -4.03 7.12
CA GLN A 164 -14.18 -3.42 7.68
C GLN A 164 -15.16 -2.97 6.59
N LEU A 165 -14.67 -2.35 5.50
CA LEU A 165 -15.48 -1.98 4.35
C LEU A 165 -16.11 -3.21 3.69
N SER A 166 -15.36 -4.31 3.55
CA SER A 166 -15.89 -5.57 3.01
C SER A 166 -17.04 -6.11 3.87
N ARG A 167 -16.87 -6.10 5.19
CA ARG A 167 -17.94 -6.53 6.13
C ARG A 167 -19.16 -5.62 6.05
N ALA A 168 -18.97 -4.31 5.92
CA ALA A 168 -20.06 -3.35 5.74
C ALA A 168 -20.82 -3.60 4.42
N TYR A 169 -20.12 -3.88 3.31
CA TYR A 169 -20.76 -4.33 2.06
C TYR A 169 -21.52 -5.65 2.27
N GLY A 170 -20.95 -6.59 2.99
CA GLY A 170 -21.60 -7.86 3.32
C GLY A 170 -22.92 -7.66 4.08
N ALA A 171 -22.96 -6.72 5.04
CA ALA A 171 -24.16 -6.37 5.80
C ALA A 171 -25.26 -5.72 4.94
N LEU A 172 -24.89 -5.06 3.83
CA LEU A 172 -25.82 -4.52 2.83
C LEU A 172 -26.24 -5.55 1.78
N GLY A 173 -25.70 -6.79 1.80
CA GLY A 173 -25.92 -7.78 0.74
C GLY A 173 -25.10 -7.50 -0.53
N GLU A 174 -24.22 -6.52 -0.53
CA GLU A 174 -23.40 -6.11 -1.68
C GLU A 174 -22.14 -7.00 -1.83
N HIS A 175 -22.32 -8.33 -1.76
CA HIS A 175 -21.23 -9.32 -1.75
C HIS A 175 -20.32 -9.24 -2.98
N HIS A 176 -20.86 -8.86 -4.15
CA HIS A 176 -20.05 -8.67 -5.35
C HIS A 176 -19.07 -7.51 -5.23
N ARG A 177 -19.46 -6.41 -4.56
CA ARG A 177 -18.56 -5.28 -4.29
C ARG A 177 -17.47 -5.64 -3.29
N ALA A 178 -17.84 -6.36 -2.21
CA ALA A 178 -16.87 -6.91 -1.27
C ALA A 178 -15.84 -7.81 -1.97
N ALA A 179 -16.30 -8.75 -2.81
CA ALA A 179 -15.40 -9.65 -3.54
C ALA A 179 -14.48 -8.90 -4.52
N ALA A 180 -14.99 -7.86 -5.21
CA ALA A 180 -14.18 -7.06 -6.13
C ALA A 180 -13.08 -6.29 -5.39
N LEU A 181 -13.41 -5.63 -4.26
CA LEU A 181 -12.46 -4.93 -3.40
C LEU A 181 -11.35 -5.87 -2.91
N LEU A 182 -11.73 -6.99 -2.32
CA LEU A 182 -10.79 -7.95 -1.73
C LEU A 182 -9.93 -8.68 -2.78
N THR A 183 -10.40 -8.83 -4.01
CA THR A 183 -9.63 -9.48 -5.08
C THR A 183 -8.33 -8.70 -5.36
N ALA A 184 -8.40 -7.37 -5.45
CA ALA A 184 -7.22 -6.53 -5.67
C ALA A 184 -6.24 -6.61 -4.49
N GLU A 185 -6.75 -6.50 -3.26
CA GLU A 185 -5.92 -6.51 -2.05
C GLU A 185 -5.28 -7.88 -1.79
N THR A 186 -5.99 -8.98 -2.02
CA THR A 186 -5.39 -10.33 -1.90
C THR A 186 -4.34 -10.64 -2.97
N ALA A 187 -4.38 -9.95 -4.11
CA ALA A 187 -3.32 -10.06 -5.11
C ALA A 187 -2.05 -9.31 -4.68
N ALA A 188 -2.21 -8.15 -4.02
CA ALA A 188 -1.10 -7.37 -3.48
C ALA A 188 -0.50 -7.99 -2.19
N HIS A 189 -1.33 -8.66 -1.38
CA HIS A 189 -0.94 -9.26 -0.09
C HIS A 189 -1.29 -10.76 -0.04
N PRO A 190 -0.64 -11.58 -0.86
CA PRO A 190 -1.07 -12.97 -1.11
C PRO A 190 -0.91 -13.91 0.11
N LEU A 191 -0.04 -13.56 1.07
CA LEU A 191 0.19 -14.33 2.30
C LEU A 191 -0.71 -13.88 3.47
N ARG A 192 -1.54 -12.84 3.28
CA ARG A 192 -2.44 -12.37 4.33
C ARG A 192 -3.71 -13.22 4.36
N GLU A 193 -3.77 -14.14 5.30
CA GLU A 193 -4.85 -15.12 5.42
C GLU A 193 -6.21 -14.48 5.73
N SER A 194 -6.25 -13.40 6.53
CA SER A 194 -7.50 -12.69 6.87
C SER A 194 -8.18 -12.14 5.61
N LEU A 195 -7.44 -11.52 4.69
CA LEU A 195 -7.99 -11.04 3.41
C LEU A 195 -8.47 -12.19 2.53
N ALA A 196 -7.73 -13.31 2.50
CA ALA A 196 -8.13 -14.48 1.75
C ALA A 196 -9.41 -15.11 2.30
N ALA A 197 -9.56 -15.21 3.61
CA ALA A 197 -10.75 -15.72 4.28
C ALA A 197 -11.98 -14.83 4.01
N GLU A 198 -11.83 -13.50 4.15
CA GLU A 198 -12.91 -12.54 3.84
C GLU A 198 -13.32 -12.60 2.37
N LEU A 199 -12.35 -12.73 1.43
CA LEU A 199 -12.65 -12.90 0.00
C LEU A 199 -13.42 -14.19 -0.25
N MET A 200 -13.03 -15.31 0.35
CA MET A 200 -13.74 -16.59 0.25
C MET A 200 -15.20 -16.47 0.69
N LEU A 201 -15.43 -15.81 1.84
CA LEU A 201 -16.77 -15.58 2.37
C LEU A 201 -17.60 -14.67 1.46
N ALA A 202 -17.00 -13.61 0.93
CA ALA A 202 -17.66 -12.69 0.01
C ALA A 202 -18.05 -13.41 -1.31
N LEU A 203 -17.14 -14.20 -1.90
CA LEU A 203 -17.40 -15.02 -3.09
C LEU A 203 -18.52 -16.04 -2.84
N PHE A 204 -18.47 -16.76 -1.72
CA PHE A 204 -19.48 -17.74 -1.36
C PHE A 204 -20.87 -17.12 -1.25
N ARG A 205 -20.99 -15.98 -0.53
CA ARG A 205 -22.26 -15.24 -0.39
C ARG A 205 -22.75 -14.65 -1.71
N ALA A 206 -21.84 -14.37 -2.64
CA ALA A 206 -22.15 -13.96 -4.02
C ALA A 206 -22.56 -15.14 -4.93
N GLY A 207 -22.66 -16.39 -4.42
CA GLY A 207 -23.00 -17.60 -5.20
C GLY A 207 -21.82 -18.18 -5.99
N ARG A 208 -20.58 -17.70 -5.78
CA ARG A 208 -19.35 -18.10 -6.49
C ARG A 208 -18.53 -19.10 -5.68
N GLN A 209 -19.20 -20.18 -5.24
CA GLN A 209 -18.61 -21.16 -4.31
C GLN A 209 -17.33 -21.82 -4.86
N SER A 210 -17.30 -22.19 -6.15
CA SER A 210 -16.11 -22.80 -6.75
C SER A 210 -14.89 -21.90 -6.68
N GLU A 211 -15.06 -20.61 -6.94
CA GLU A 211 -13.96 -19.64 -6.86
C GLU A 211 -13.48 -19.40 -5.41
N ALA A 212 -14.40 -19.47 -4.44
CA ALA A 212 -14.04 -19.40 -3.02
C ALA A 212 -13.16 -20.60 -2.62
N LEU A 213 -13.51 -21.82 -3.03
CA LEU A 213 -12.72 -23.03 -2.77
C LEU A 213 -11.37 -23.00 -3.51
N ASP A 214 -11.34 -22.52 -4.74
CA ASP A 214 -10.10 -22.33 -5.49
C ASP A 214 -9.16 -21.34 -4.81
N ARG A 215 -9.70 -20.29 -4.19
CA ARG A 215 -8.90 -19.32 -3.41
C ARG A 215 -8.21 -20.02 -2.23
N PHE A 216 -8.96 -20.84 -1.45
CA PHE A 216 -8.36 -21.60 -0.36
C PHE A 216 -7.18 -22.44 -0.81
N HIS A 217 -7.37 -23.26 -1.88
CA HIS A 217 -6.32 -24.14 -2.37
C HIS A 217 -5.10 -23.41 -2.90
N ARG A 218 -5.29 -22.21 -3.48
CA ARG A 218 -4.15 -21.36 -3.91
C ARG A 218 -3.41 -20.78 -2.71
N THR A 219 -4.13 -20.21 -1.73
CA THR A 219 -3.51 -19.63 -0.55
C THR A 219 -2.79 -20.70 0.28
N ARG A 220 -3.39 -21.88 0.47
CA ARG A 220 -2.76 -22.99 1.17
C ARG A 220 -1.45 -23.43 0.51
N ARG A 221 -1.42 -23.57 -0.82
CA ARG A 221 -0.19 -23.92 -1.54
C ARG A 221 0.89 -22.84 -1.35
N LEU A 222 0.52 -21.57 -1.47
CA LEU A 222 1.45 -20.47 -1.29
C LEU A 222 2.04 -20.43 0.12
N LEU A 223 1.24 -20.65 1.17
CA LEU A 223 1.71 -20.74 2.56
C LEU A 223 2.68 -21.90 2.76
N ALA A 224 2.40 -23.06 2.17
CA ALA A 224 3.29 -24.21 2.21
C ALA A 224 4.61 -23.97 1.46
N ASP A 225 4.53 -23.38 0.27
CA ASP A 225 5.71 -23.17 -0.61
C ASP A 225 6.63 -22.04 -0.07
N GLU A 226 6.06 -20.93 0.43
CA GLU A 226 6.83 -19.76 0.85
C GLU A 226 7.23 -19.79 2.34
N LEU A 227 6.38 -20.35 3.20
CA LEU A 227 6.55 -20.31 4.65
C LEU A 227 6.68 -21.70 5.30
N GLY A 228 6.34 -22.76 4.57
CA GLY A 228 6.37 -24.12 5.11
C GLY A 228 5.29 -24.40 6.18
N ILE A 229 4.18 -23.66 6.17
CA ILE A 229 3.12 -23.76 7.16
C ILE A 229 1.77 -24.17 6.54
N ASP A 230 0.91 -24.76 7.37
CA ASP A 230 -0.50 -24.97 7.02
C ASP A 230 -1.35 -23.71 7.28
N PRO A 231 -2.53 -23.57 6.65
CA PRO A 231 -3.44 -22.46 6.87
C PRO A 231 -3.82 -22.27 8.34
N GLY A 232 -3.85 -21.03 8.78
CA GLY A 232 -4.32 -20.63 10.11
C GLY A 232 -5.84 -20.84 10.27
N HIS A 233 -6.31 -20.65 11.50
CA HIS A 233 -7.70 -20.96 11.88
C HIS A 233 -8.74 -20.14 11.10
N GLU A 234 -8.51 -18.85 10.82
CA GLU A 234 -9.47 -18.00 10.11
C GLU A 234 -9.76 -18.52 8.69
N LEU A 235 -8.71 -18.91 7.96
CA LEU A 235 -8.82 -19.43 6.61
C LEU A 235 -9.44 -20.83 6.60
N ALA A 236 -9.07 -21.68 7.57
CA ALA A 236 -9.62 -23.02 7.75
C ALA A 236 -11.11 -22.98 8.14
N ASP A 237 -11.52 -22.05 9.00
CA ASP A 237 -12.92 -21.88 9.42
C ASP A 237 -13.79 -21.38 8.25
N ALA A 238 -13.29 -20.43 7.47
CA ALA A 238 -13.98 -19.98 6.26
C ALA A 238 -14.19 -21.15 5.27
N TYR A 239 -13.17 -21.98 5.07
CA TYR A 239 -13.27 -23.17 4.21
C TYR A 239 -14.30 -24.18 4.75
N ALA A 240 -14.25 -24.48 6.04
CA ALA A 240 -15.19 -25.40 6.67
C ALA A 240 -16.66 -24.90 6.62
N LEU A 241 -16.86 -23.60 6.73
CA LEU A 241 -18.17 -22.96 6.59
C LEU A 241 -18.72 -23.11 5.18
N ILE A 242 -17.90 -22.87 4.16
CA ILE A 242 -18.27 -22.99 2.74
C ILE A 242 -18.62 -24.44 2.39
N LEU A 243 -17.85 -25.42 2.88
CA LEU A 243 -18.11 -26.85 2.64
C LEU A 243 -19.43 -27.33 3.26
N ARG A 244 -19.78 -26.81 4.44
CA ARG A 244 -21.06 -27.14 5.10
C ARG A 244 -22.27 -26.55 4.38
N GLY A 245 -22.07 -25.66 3.41
CA GLY A 245 -23.16 -25.02 2.68
C GLY A 245 -24.08 -24.20 3.59
N ALA A 246 -23.54 -23.60 4.68
CA ALA A 246 -24.32 -22.79 5.61
C ALA A 246 -25.09 -21.73 4.83
N PRO A 247 -26.44 -21.67 4.97
CA PRO A 247 -27.25 -20.76 4.16
C PRO A 247 -26.81 -19.33 4.46
N GLY A 248 -26.61 -18.54 3.39
CA GLY A 248 -26.52 -17.10 3.49
C GLY A 248 -27.75 -16.55 4.22
N PRO A 249 -27.76 -15.26 4.63
CA PRO A 249 -28.89 -14.68 5.33
C PRO A 249 -30.19 -14.94 4.55
N PRO A 250 -31.33 -15.10 5.25
CA PRO A 250 -32.59 -15.50 4.62
C PRO A 250 -33.04 -14.47 3.58
N GLY A 251 -32.96 -14.81 2.30
CA GLY A 251 -33.30 -13.93 1.18
C GLY A 251 -32.93 -14.44 -0.21
N ALA A 252 -32.00 -15.35 -0.33
CA ALA A 252 -31.64 -15.95 -1.62
C ALA A 252 -32.32 -17.32 -1.76
N ALA A 253 -33.47 -17.37 -2.40
CA ALA A 253 -34.09 -18.63 -2.82
C ALA A 253 -33.16 -19.33 -3.82
N PRO A 254 -32.90 -20.64 -3.68
CA PRO A 254 -32.13 -21.37 -4.65
C PRO A 254 -32.87 -21.37 -5.99
N PRO A 255 -32.19 -21.36 -7.14
CA PRO A 255 -32.84 -21.53 -8.43
C PRO A 255 -33.55 -22.90 -8.41
N LYS A 256 -34.87 -22.90 -8.66
CA LYS A 256 -35.65 -24.12 -8.77
C LYS A 256 -35.02 -25.00 -9.84
N SER A 257 -34.50 -26.14 -9.42
CA SER A 257 -34.10 -27.21 -10.31
C SER A 257 -35.29 -27.55 -11.19
N ALA A 258 -35.13 -27.49 -12.49
CA ALA A 258 -36.15 -27.92 -13.45
C ALA A 258 -36.49 -29.40 -13.14
N GLU A 259 -37.71 -29.63 -12.71
CA GLU A 259 -38.28 -30.97 -12.57
C GLU A 259 -38.18 -31.69 -13.90
N ALA A 260 -37.39 -32.76 -13.95
CA ALA A 260 -37.38 -33.71 -15.03
C ALA A 260 -38.76 -34.42 -15.05
N SER A 261 -39.58 -34.12 -16.02
CA SER A 261 -40.83 -34.82 -16.30
C SER A 261 -40.55 -36.29 -16.62
N PRO A 262 -41.24 -37.27 -16.01
CA PRO A 262 -41.05 -38.66 -16.36
C PRO A 262 -41.73 -38.94 -17.72
N ALA A 263 -40.93 -39.32 -18.72
CA ALA A 263 -41.40 -39.77 -20.01
C ALA A 263 -42.11 -41.12 -19.87
N ALA A 264 -43.35 -41.18 -20.36
CA ALA A 264 -44.20 -42.35 -20.49
C ALA A 264 -43.58 -43.42 -21.42
N VAL A 265 -43.64 -44.68 -20.99
CA VAL A 265 -43.32 -45.90 -21.75
C VAL A 265 -44.49 -46.24 -22.60
N PRO A 266 -44.38 -46.52 -23.92
CA PRO A 266 -45.35 -47.28 -24.68
C PRO A 266 -44.95 -48.76 -24.82
N PRO A 267 -45.91 -49.73 -24.85
CA PRO A 267 -45.62 -51.15 -24.92
C PRO A 267 -45.53 -51.67 -26.35
N GLY A 268 -44.59 -52.54 -26.58
CA GLY A 268 -44.49 -53.75 -27.31
C GLY A 268 -44.94 -53.84 -28.80
N ALA A 269 -44.06 -54.38 -29.60
CA ALA A 269 -44.25 -55.65 -30.30
C ALA A 269 -43.28 -55.81 -31.50
N GLY A 270 -42.54 -56.89 -31.47
CA GLY A 270 -42.48 -57.81 -32.57
C GLY A 270 -41.54 -57.63 -33.76
N GLY A 271 -40.51 -58.47 -33.82
CA GLY A 271 -40.28 -59.22 -35.02
C GLY A 271 -39.11 -58.90 -35.95
N SER A 272 -38.17 -59.85 -35.92
CA SER A 272 -37.43 -60.47 -37.04
C SER A 272 -36.27 -59.72 -37.76
N SER A 273 -35.13 -60.36 -37.57
CA SER A 273 -34.13 -60.87 -38.53
C SER A 273 -33.77 -60.08 -39.78
N GLY A 274 -32.45 -59.86 -39.97
CA GLY A 274 -31.91 -59.52 -41.30
C GLY A 274 -30.43 -59.25 -41.29
N THR A 275 -29.63 -60.23 -41.61
CA THR A 275 -28.22 -60.31 -41.99
C THR A 275 -27.74 -59.23 -42.96
N GLY A 276 -26.48 -58.81 -42.85
CA GLY A 276 -25.71 -58.18 -43.90
C GLY A 276 -24.61 -57.24 -43.50
N GLY A 277 -23.39 -57.70 -43.42
CA GLY A 277 -22.20 -56.84 -43.45
C GLY A 277 -21.71 -56.75 -44.93
N PRO A 278 -20.49 -56.31 -45.20
CA PRO A 278 -19.76 -55.05 -44.75
C PRO A 278 -19.37 -54.19 -45.97
N SER A 279 -19.02 -52.95 -45.82
CA SER A 279 -18.10 -52.33 -46.82
C SER A 279 -17.44 -51.09 -46.28
N ARG A 280 -16.15 -51.06 -46.53
CA ARG A 280 -15.17 -49.97 -46.41
C ARG A 280 -15.58 -48.77 -47.25
N VAL A 281 -15.05 -47.56 -46.87
CA VAL A 281 -14.15 -46.63 -47.62
C VAL A 281 -14.03 -45.33 -46.82
N ALA A 282 -12.86 -45.01 -46.33
CA ALA A 282 -11.89 -43.96 -46.60
C ALA A 282 -12.39 -42.50 -46.68
N GLY A 283 -11.74 -41.66 -45.90
CA GLY A 283 -11.22 -40.40 -46.40
C GLY A 283 -11.71 -39.13 -45.70
N GLY A 284 -10.78 -38.33 -45.23
CA GLY A 284 -10.97 -36.89 -45.08
C GLY A 284 -10.59 -36.32 -43.71
N GLY A 285 -9.31 -36.09 -43.49
CA GLY A 285 -8.83 -35.24 -42.39
C GLY A 285 -9.20 -33.79 -42.65
N THR A 286 -9.59 -33.10 -41.60
CA THR A 286 -9.38 -31.65 -41.50
C THR A 286 -8.78 -31.34 -40.15
N ASP A 287 -7.58 -30.89 -40.28
CA ASP A 287 -6.69 -30.29 -39.27
C ASP A 287 -7.40 -29.06 -38.70
N ALA A 288 -7.82 -29.08 -37.44
CA ALA A 288 -8.30 -27.92 -36.73
C ALA A 288 -7.21 -27.48 -35.76
N ALA A 289 -6.49 -26.45 -36.19
CA ALA A 289 -5.48 -25.77 -35.41
C ALA A 289 -6.03 -25.27 -34.06
N ALA A 290 -5.28 -25.54 -32.98
CA ALA A 290 -5.51 -25.02 -31.66
C ALA A 290 -5.37 -23.50 -31.65
N PRO A 291 -6.19 -22.74 -30.86
CA PRO A 291 -6.04 -21.29 -30.74
C PRO A 291 -4.76 -20.94 -29.95
N ALA A 292 -4.01 -19.97 -30.47
CA ALA A 292 -2.82 -19.42 -29.86
C ALA A 292 -3.15 -18.69 -28.53
N PRO A 293 -2.20 -18.69 -27.55
CA PRO A 293 -2.38 -17.96 -26.29
C PRO A 293 -2.41 -16.45 -26.51
N PRO A 294 -3.16 -15.66 -25.68
CA PRO A 294 -3.25 -14.22 -25.81
C PRO A 294 -1.90 -13.55 -25.51
N ARG A 295 -1.54 -12.58 -26.33
CA ARG A 295 -0.35 -11.75 -26.17
C ARG A 295 -0.47 -10.83 -24.96
N PRO A 296 0.63 -10.57 -24.22
CA PRO A 296 0.64 -9.59 -23.13
C PRO A 296 0.48 -8.15 -23.65
N PRO A 297 -0.15 -7.24 -22.90
CA PRO A 297 -0.60 -5.94 -23.41
C PRO A 297 0.45 -4.82 -23.49
N PHE A 298 1.72 -5.02 -23.15
CA PHE A 298 2.72 -3.96 -23.26
C PHE A 298 4.07 -4.45 -23.81
N PRO A 299 4.63 -3.76 -24.83
CA PRO A 299 6.02 -3.98 -25.23
C PRO A 299 6.97 -3.43 -24.16
N ALA A 300 8.02 -4.19 -23.85
CA ALA A 300 9.12 -3.73 -23.01
C ALA A 300 9.79 -2.50 -23.65
N ALA A 301 10.07 -1.48 -22.83
CA ALA A 301 10.82 -0.32 -23.25
C ALA A 301 12.24 -0.72 -23.71
N PRO A 302 12.79 -0.10 -24.76
CA PRO A 302 14.16 -0.38 -25.19
C PRO A 302 15.17 0.11 -24.14
N PRO A 303 16.33 -0.56 -24.00
CA PRO A 303 17.38 -0.12 -23.10
C PRO A 303 17.94 1.23 -23.57
N SER A 304 18.14 2.15 -22.63
CA SER A 304 18.81 3.41 -22.88
C SER A 304 20.23 3.18 -23.41
N PRO A 305 20.69 3.97 -24.39
CA PRO A 305 22.06 3.85 -24.88
C PRO A 305 23.05 4.26 -23.77
N ALA A 306 24.08 3.45 -23.61
CA ALA A 306 25.21 3.74 -22.75
C ALA A 306 25.86 5.08 -23.21
N GLY A 307 25.87 6.06 -22.31
CA GLY A 307 26.56 7.31 -22.53
C GLY A 307 28.07 7.10 -22.49
N ASP A 308 28.75 7.57 -23.52
CA ASP A 308 30.22 7.64 -23.59
C ASP A 308 30.78 8.46 -22.42
N PRO A 309 31.92 8.09 -21.85
CA PRO A 309 32.58 8.88 -20.81
C PRO A 309 33.20 10.13 -21.42
N HIS A 310 32.70 11.30 -21.04
CA HIS A 310 33.35 12.57 -21.31
C HIS A 310 34.71 12.64 -20.57
N PRO A 311 35.77 13.18 -21.24
CA PRO A 311 37.06 13.37 -20.59
C PRO A 311 36.97 14.43 -19.47
N VAL A 312 37.52 14.07 -18.34
CA VAL A 312 37.59 14.94 -17.15
C VAL A 312 38.71 15.96 -17.35
N ASP A 313 38.35 17.23 -17.40
CA ASP A 313 39.32 18.34 -17.37
C ASP A 313 40.04 18.37 -16.00
N PRO A 314 41.37 18.57 -15.97
CA PRO A 314 42.11 18.63 -14.71
C PRO A 314 41.85 19.92 -13.96
N LEU A 315 41.56 19.81 -12.68
CA LEU A 315 41.37 20.90 -11.71
C LEU A 315 42.57 21.88 -11.69
N PRO A 316 42.35 23.20 -11.56
CA PRO A 316 43.41 24.16 -11.37
C PRO A 316 44.09 24.03 -10.02
N ARG A 317 45.43 24.09 -10.02
CA ARG A 317 46.28 24.03 -8.80
C ARG A 317 46.05 25.28 -7.92
N PRO A 318 46.07 25.14 -6.59
CA PRO A 318 45.98 26.25 -5.68
C PRO A 318 47.25 27.12 -5.71
N PRO A 319 47.17 28.43 -5.44
CA PRO A 319 48.32 29.32 -5.44
C PRO A 319 49.26 29.02 -4.28
N ARG A 320 50.55 29.04 -4.53
CA ARG A 320 51.64 28.86 -3.55
C ARG A 320 51.63 29.99 -2.50
N GLY A 321 51.73 29.63 -1.24
CA GLY A 321 51.75 30.49 -0.08
C GLY A 321 52.86 31.52 -0.11
N GLY A 322 52.51 32.76 0.21
CA GLY A 322 53.42 33.85 0.54
C GLY A 322 53.71 33.82 2.03
N HIS A 323 55.00 33.89 2.40
CA HIS A 323 55.49 34.02 3.77
C HIS A 323 55.00 35.33 4.43
N PRO A 324 54.63 35.34 5.70
CA PRO A 324 54.40 36.58 6.44
C PRO A 324 55.74 37.19 6.88
N ARG A 325 55.92 38.46 6.49
CA ARG A 325 57.00 39.31 7.01
C ARG A 325 56.73 39.67 8.49
N ARG A 326 57.77 39.55 9.31
CA ARG A 326 57.86 40.12 10.67
C ARG A 326 57.82 41.65 10.62
N GLY A 327 57.01 42.25 11.46
CA GLY A 327 57.05 43.65 11.81
C GLY A 327 57.11 43.81 13.33
N PRO A 328 57.70 44.90 13.84
CA PRO A 328 58.25 44.98 15.18
C PRO A 328 57.30 45.62 16.20
N ASP A 329 57.64 45.30 17.48
CA ASP A 329 57.46 46.08 18.72
C ASP A 329 56.03 46.50 19.17
N GLY A 330 55.56 45.87 20.21
CA GLY A 330 54.53 46.34 21.13
C GLY A 330 55.10 47.02 22.38
N PRO A 331 54.40 47.96 23.00
CA PRO A 331 54.77 48.57 24.29
C PRO A 331 54.18 47.77 25.48
N PRO A 332 54.64 48.05 26.70
CA PRO A 332 54.64 47.16 27.84
C PRO A 332 53.36 47.23 28.71
N HIS A 333 53.18 46.15 29.48
CA HIS A 333 52.21 46.02 30.57
C HIS A 333 52.43 47.05 31.70
N PRO A 334 51.37 47.41 32.43
CA PRO A 334 51.47 47.69 33.83
C PRO A 334 50.90 46.58 34.72
N ASP A 335 51.64 46.28 35.78
CA ASP A 335 51.34 45.36 36.85
C ASP A 335 50.28 45.91 37.84
N PRO A 336 49.78 45.07 38.75
CA PRO A 336 48.54 45.27 39.49
C PRO A 336 48.63 46.03 40.75
N ALA A 337 47.52 46.61 41.17
CA ALA A 337 47.17 46.85 42.55
C ALA A 337 45.69 46.59 42.77
#